data_de68af7ebca8990bdb9ea36ea08e660e
#
_entry.id   de68af7ebca8990bdb9ea36ea08e660e
#
_cell.length_a   1.000
_cell.length_b   1.000
_cell.length_c   1.000
_cell.angle_alpha   90.00
_cell.angle_beta   90.00
_cell.angle_gamma   90.00
#
_symmetry.space_group_name_H-M   'P 1'
#
loop_
_entity.id
_entity.type
_entity.pdbx_description
1 polymer ?
#
loop_
_entity_poly.entity_id
_entity_poly.type
_entity_poly.pdbx_seq_one_letter_code
_entity_poly.pdbx_strand_id
1 'polypeptide(L)'
;DSRAENLYSIAMKLFRYTEAPSIQSIIFEKILWASKIKASSVSPTLKFDKRDYSKALISPVPPEYLRLRVEIRSESFGAMKIFCLEPKDTVPCVTVLFFHGGSYVYNATRPHWRFLTSLVELSGCRVIAPDYPLAPAHIYADAYRILLRYWKYLSESRASDSLLVMGDSAGGGLGLGLAMAVRDEGLKAASALILLSPWLDVTMSNPHIEVIDPEDPFLNIQALRAAGRAWAGGANPRKPWVSPLYGELEGLPPLHLFIGTKDILVADARRFRGLCLAAKADLSFYEYENMVHDWMLLEFKEGKLAAARVAAIVRGFDSRDA
;
A
#
# COMPACT_ATOMS: atom_id res chain seq x y z
N ASP A 1 -0.41 22.32 42.21
CA ASP A 1 -1.25 21.52 41.32
C ASP A 1 -1.18 22.09 39.90
N SER A 2 -0.19 21.70 39.14
CA SER A 2 -0.07 22.02 37.72
C SER A 2 0.13 20.74 36.96
N ARG A 3 -0.93 19.95 36.79
CA ARG A 3 -0.99 18.97 35.74
C ARG A 3 -1.34 19.71 34.45
N ALA A 4 -0.31 20.20 33.75
CA ALA A 4 -0.43 20.63 32.37
C ALA A 4 -0.91 19.41 31.57
N GLU A 5 -2.16 19.42 31.16
CA GLU A 5 -2.71 18.52 30.15
C GLU A 5 -1.93 18.71 28.86
N ASN A 6 -1.07 17.76 28.55
CA ASN A 6 -0.41 17.66 27.27
C ASN A 6 -1.47 17.15 26.26
N LEU A 7 -2.38 18.04 25.87
CA LEU A 7 -3.29 17.84 24.76
C LEU A 7 -2.44 17.84 23.48
N TYR A 8 -1.89 16.69 23.10
CA TYR A 8 -1.49 16.46 21.73
C TYR A 8 -2.74 16.66 20.87
N SER A 9 -2.84 17.85 20.26
CA SER A 9 -3.82 18.12 19.24
C SER A 9 -3.61 17.10 18.12
N ILE A 10 -4.45 16.06 18.09
CA ILE A 10 -4.55 15.12 16.98
C ILE A 10 -5.07 15.96 15.80
N ALA A 11 -4.16 16.51 15.02
CA ALA A 11 -4.48 17.36 13.89
C ALA A 11 -4.32 16.56 12.62
N MET A 12 -5.44 16.29 11.95
CA MET A 12 -5.38 15.81 10.57
C MET A 12 -4.63 16.82 9.71
N LYS A 13 -3.56 16.37 9.02
CA LYS A 13 -2.77 17.19 8.12
C LYS A 13 -3.18 16.90 6.67
N LEU A 14 -3.61 17.92 5.94
CA LEU A 14 -3.95 17.82 4.52
C LEU A 14 -2.86 18.51 3.69
N PHE A 15 -2.22 17.72 2.81
CA PHE A 15 -1.25 18.20 1.84
C PHE A 15 -1.84 18.06 0.44
N ARG A 16 -1.96 19.16 -0.30
CA ARG A 16 -2.37 19.15 -1.69
C ARG A 16 -1.21 19.53 -2.57
N TYR A 17 -0.96 18.69 -3.57
CA TYR A 17 0.03 18.92 -4.61
C TYR A 17 -0.71 19.29 -5.89
N THR A 18 -0.63 20.56 -6.28
CA THR A 18 -1.41 21.16 -7.38
C THR A 18 -0.54 21.64 -8.52
N GLU A 19 0.76 21.29 -8.55
CA GLU A 19 1.63 21.63 -9.67
C GLU A 19 1.15 20.96 -10.96
N ALA A 20 1.35 21.67 -12.09
CA ALA A 20 1.06 21.10 -13.39
C ALA A 20 1.86 19.80 -13.61
N PRO A 21 1.23 18.75 -14.18
CA PRO A 21 1.90 17.49 -14.41
C PRO A 21 3.08 17.65 -15.38
N SER A 22 4.16 16.92 -15.13
CA SER A 22 5.33 16.90 -16.01
C SER A 22 4.96 16.32 -17.40
N ILE A 23 5.74 16.68 -18.40
CA ILE A 23 5.60 16.10 -19.75
C ILE A 23 5.68 14.55 -19.69
N GLN A 24 6.56 14.00 -18.84
CA GLN A 24 6.71 12.57 -18.67
C GLN A 24 5.42 11.91 -18.12
N SER A 25 4.79 12.53 -17.12
CA SER A 25 3.51 12.09 -16.57
C SER A 25 2.40 12.12 -17.61
N ILE A 26 2.29 13.21 -18.38
CA ILE A 26 1.31 13.35 -19.45
C ILE A 26 1.51 12.28 -20.54
N ILE A 27 2.75 12.03 -20.95
CA ILE A 27 3.07 10.99 -21.94
C ILE A 27 2.69 9.61 -21.40
N PHE A 28 3.02 9.33 -20.15
CA PHE A 28 2.68 8.06 -19.50
C PHE A 28 1.17 7.83 -19.46
N GLU A 29 0.41 8.83 -19.06
CA GLU A 29 -1.07 8.77 -19.07
C GLU A 29 -1.62 8.48 -20.47
N LYS A 30 -1.09 9.14 -21.50
CA LYS A 30 -1.48 8.88 -22.89
C LYS A 30 -1.13 7.47 -23.35
N ILE A 31 0.01 6.92 -22.90
CA ILE A 31 0.38 5.53 -23.17
C ILE A 31 -0.62 4.58 -22.51
N LEU A 32 -1.05 4.83 -21.27
CA LEU A 32 -2.06 4.02 -20.60
C LEU A 32 -3.38 4.02 -21.38
N TRP A 33 -3.86 5.18 -21.85
CA TRP A 33 -5.05 5.28 -22.68
C TRP A 33 -4.90 4.52 -24.00
N ALA A 34 -3.78 4.67 -24.68
CA ALA A 34 -3.50 4.00 -25.96
C ALA A 34 -3.35 2.47 -25.80
N SER A 35 -2.85 1.99 -24.67
CA SER A 35 -2.67 0.56 -24.40
C SER A 35 -3.99 -0.17 -24.16
N LYS A 36 -5.09 0.57 -23.91
CA LYS A 36 -6.41 0.01 -23.54
C LYS A 36 -6.36 -0.97 -22.36
N ILE A 37 -5.40 -0.81 -21.46
CA ILE A 37 -5.19 -1.71 -20.33
C ILE A 37 -6.43 -1.80 -19.45
N LYS A 38 -7.11 -0.68 -19.23
CA LYS A 38 -8.38 -0.59 -18.52
C LYS A 38 -9.47 -1.45 -19.16
N ALA A 39 -9.56 -1.48 -20.48
CA ALA A 39 -10.54 -2.26 -21.22
C ALA A 39 -10.19 -3.76 -21.27
N SER A 40 -8.90 -4.10 -21.37
CA SER A 40 -8.44 -5.49 -21.44
C SER A 40 -8.57 -6.25 -20.13
N SER A 41 -8.67 -5.55 -19.01
CA SER A 41 -8.87 -6.17 -17.68
C SER A 41 -10.31 -6.66 -17.43
N VAL A 42 -11.21 -6.47 -18.37
CA VAL A 42 -12.61 -6.92 -18.27
C VAL A 42 -12.77 -8.35 -18.79
N SER A 43 -12.40 -9.35 -18.00
CA SER A 43 -12.92 -10.70 -18.19
C SER A 43 -14.05 -10.97 -17.18
N PRO A 44 -15.31 -11.16 -17.63
CA PRO A 44 -16.44 -11.48 -16.74
C PRO A 44 -16.28 -12.83 -16.02
N THR A 45 -15.51 -13.71 -16.61
CA THR A 45 -15.04 -14.93 -15.97
C THR A 45 -13.59 -14.64 -15.57
N LEU A 46 -13.31 -14.65 -14.27
CA LEU A 46 -11.97 -14.60 -13.68
C LEU A 46 -11.06 -15.74 -14.20
N LYS A 47 -11.06 -15.97 -15.49
CA LYS A 47 -9.93 -16.59 -16.17
C LYS A 47 -8.84 -15.54 -16.13
N PHE A 48 -8.17 -15.47 -14.96
CA PHE A 48 -6.90 -14.80 -14.83
C PHE A 48 -5.96 -15.43 -15.84
N ASP A 49 -6.14 -15.01 -17.10
CA ASP A 49 -5.21 -15.41 -18.13
C ASP A 49 -3.90 -14.72 -17.77
N LYS A 50 -2.98 -15.51 -17.19
CA LYS A 50 -1.60 -15.10 -16.92
C LYS A 50 -0.93 -14.45 -18.13
N ARG A 51 -1.62 -14.36 -19.27
CA ARG A 51 -1.19 -13.79 -20.54
C ARG A 51 -1.51 -12.31 -20.73
N ASP A 52 -2.49 -11.74 -20.02
CA ASP A 52 -2.99 -10.39 -20.30
C ASP A 52 -2.29 -9.25 -19.54
N TYR A 53 -1.73 -9.53 -18.38
CA TYR A 53 -0.78 -8.60 -17.80
C TYR A 53 0.56 -8.85 -18.46
N SER A 54 1.08 -7.83 -19.14
CA SER A 54 2.35 -7.94 -19.85
C SER A 54 3.33 -8.73 -18.98
N LYS A 55 3.65 -9.97 -19.39
CA LYS A 55 4.59 -10.88 -18.71
C LYS A 55 5.90 -10.19 -18.33
N ALA A 56 6.16 -9.03 -18.96
CA ALA A 56 7.32 -8.20 -18.74
C ALA A 56 7.28 -7.40 -17.41
N LEU A 57 6.12 -7.12 -16.82
CA LEU A 57 6.02 -6.31 -15.59
C LEU A 57 5.90 -7.16 -14.32
N ILE A 58 5.18 -8.30 -14.37
CA ILE A 58 5.06 -9.18 -13.19
C ILE A 58 6.43 -9.76 -12.85
N SER A 59 6.83 -9.60 -11.62
CA SER A 59 8.10 -10.10 -11.09
C SER A 59 7.86 -10.58 -9.65
N PRO A 60 7.45 -11.85 -9.47
CA PRO A 60 7.21 -12.42 -8.13
C PRO A 60 8.46 -12.42 -7.25
N VAL A 61 9.63 -12.23 -7.85
CA VAL A 61 10.91 -12.13 -7.17
C VAL A 61 11.64 -10.85 -7.58
N PRO A 62 12.46 -10.28 -6.69
CA PRO A 62 13.28 -9.13 -7.01
C PRO A 62 14.20 -9.42 -8.22
N PRO A 63 14.26 -8.54 -9.24
CA PRO A 63 15.21 -8.66 -10.33
C PRO A 63 16.66 -8.66 -9.84
N GLU A 64 17.50 -9.54 -10.40
CA GLU A 64 18.87 -9.76 -9.93
C GLU A 64 19.74 -8.49 -9.98
N TYR A 65 19.54 -7.63 -10.99
CA TYR A 65 20.32 -6.39 -11.14
C TYR A 65 20.16 -5.42 -9.95
N LEU A 66 19.10 -5.55 -9.15
CA LEU A 66 18.89 -4.71 -7.98
C LEU A 66 19.86 -5.02 -6.83
N ARG A 67 20.48 -6.21 -6.84
CA ARG A 67 21.55 -6.58 -5.89
C ARG A 67 22.81 -5.72 -6.04
N LEU A 68 22.95 -5.03 -7.14
CA LEU A 68 24.03 -4.04 -7.31
C LEU A 68 23.82 -2.82 -6.39
N ARG A 69 22.57 -2.54 -6.02
CA ARG A 69 22.16 -1.34 -5.26
C ARG A 69 21.98 -1.64 -3.76
N VAL A 70 21.31 -2.73 -3.42
CA VAL A 70 20.96 -3.12 -2.04
C VAL A 70 21.25 -4.60 -1.80
N GLU A 71 21.37 -5.00 -0.52
CA GLU A 71 21.35 -6.41 -0.14
C GLU A 71 19.95 -6.98 -0.29
N ILE A 72 19.83 -8.14 -0.95
CA ILE A 72 18.54 -8.82 -1.11
C ILE A 72 18.68 -10.26 -0.63
N ARG A 73 17.93 -10.61 0.40
CA ARG A 73 17.83 -11.97 0.93
C ARG A 73 16.42 -12.49 0.78
N SER A 74 16.25 -13.80 0.78
CA SER A 74 14.94 -14.43 0.85
C SER A 74 14.92 -15.50 1.91
N GLU A 75 13.85 -15.53 2.66
CA GLU A 75 13.56 -16.52 3.70
C GLU A 75 12.13 -17.04 3.53
N SER A 76 11.72 -17.98 4.38
CA SER A 76 10.36 -18.50 4.38
C SER A 76 9.79 -18.50 5.79
N PHE A 77 8.54 -18.12 5.91
CA PHE A 77 7.76 -18.27 7.14
C PHE A 77 6.59 -19.21 6.86
N GLY A 78 6.72 -20.46 7.25
CA GLY A 78 5.85 -21.52 6.76
C GLY A 78 5.94 -21.66 5.24
N ALA A 79 4.80 -21.61 4.55
CA ALA A 79 4.74 -21.64 3.08
C ALA A 79 4.93 -20.26 2.42
N MET A 80 4.92 -19.17 3.19
CA MET A 80 5.04 -17.81 2.69
C MET A 80 6.52 -17.45 2.47
N LYS A 81 6.88 -17.09 1.23
CA LYS A 81 8.20 -16.56 0.91
C LYS A 81 8.29 -15.09 1.31
N ILE A 82 9.42 -14.68 1.81
CA ILE A 82 9.68 -13.32 2.29
C ILE A 82 10.96 -12.82 1.63
N PHE A 83 10.90 -11.61 1.09
CA PHE A 83 12.07 -10.93 0.57
C PHE A 83 12.47 -9.82 1.54
N CYS A 84 13.74 -9.77 1.88
CA CYS A 84 14.33 -8.75 2.73
C CYS A 84 15.31 -7.92 1.89
N LEU A 85 15.08 -6.61 1.83
CA LEU A 85 15.96 -5.63 1.19
C LEU A 85 16.58 -4.75 2.27
N GLU A 86 17.90 -4.60 2.27
CA GLU A 86 18.65 -3.86 3.28
C GLU A 86 19.73 -2.98 2.61
N PRO A 87 20.12 -1.84 3.21
CA PRO A 87 21.31 -1.12 2.78
C PRO A 87 22.56 -1.99 2.95
N LYS A 88 23.58 -1.79 2.11
CA LYS A 88 24.82 -2.59 2.14
C LYS A 88 25.73 -2.24 3.31
N ASP A 89 25.80 -0.96 3.66
CA ASP A 89 26.86 -0.43 4.49
C ASP A 89 26.38 0.02 5.88
N THR A 90 25.08 -0.11 6.18
CA THR A 90 24.51 0.33 7.45
C THR A 90 23.56 -0.70 8.03
N VAL A 91 23.46 -0.74 9.37
CA VAL A 91 22.48 -1.59 10.05
C VAL A 91 21.18 -0.78 10.21
N PRO A 92 20.07 -1.21 9.61
CA PRO A 92 18.79 -0.52 9.75
C PRO A 92 18.23 -0.60 11.17
N CYS A 93 17.61 0.46 11.65
CA CYS A 93 16.79 0.49 12.87
C CYS A 93 15.31 0.77 12.58
N VAL A 94 14.96 0.98 11.31
CA VAL A 94 13.58 1.06 10.83
C VAL A 94 13.33 -0.14 9.92
N THR A 95 12.26 -0.86 10.19
CA THR A 95 11.81 -2.00 9.36
C THR A 95 10.42 -1.69 8.81
N VAL A 96 10.28 -1.74 7.49
CA VAL A 96 9.02 -1.56 6.75
C VAL A 96 8.51 -2.91 6.29
N LEU A 97 7.37 -3.36 6.81
CA LEU A 97 6.63 -4.49 6.26
C LEU A 97 5.77 -4.00 5.10
N PHE A 98 6.14 -4.37 3.88
CA PHE A 98 5.52 -3.87 2.65
C PHE A 98 4.63 -4.93 2.00
N PHE A 99 3.38 -4.57 1.71
CA PHE A 99 2.44 -5.38 0.94
C PHE A 99 2.25 -4.80 -0.45
N HIS A 100 2.56 -5.57 -1.47
CA HIS A 100 2.40 -5.14 -2.86
C HIS A 100 0.94 -5.08 -3.28
N GLY A 101 0.62 -4.19 -4.22
CA GLY A 101 -0.65 -4.13 -4.92
C GLY A 101 -0.86 -5.28 -5.90
N GLY A 102 -1.91 -5.18 -6.71
CA GLY A 102 -2.28 -6.20 -7.70
C GLY A 102 -3.63 -6.83 -7.42
N SER A 103 -4.56 -6.06 -6.84
CA SER A 103 -5.97 -6.42 -6.61
C SER A 103 -6.16 -7.73 -5.85
N TYR A 104 -5.20 -8.14 -5.02
CA TYR A 104 -5.14 -9.42 -4.30
C TYR A 104 -5.02 -10.67 -5.18
N VAL A 105 -4.80 -10.51 -6.48
CA VAL A 105 -4.78 -11.62 -7.46
C VAL A 105 -3.48 -11.70 -8.26
N TYR A 106 -2.71 -10.61 -8.30
CA TYR A 106 -1.43 -10.53 -9.01
C TYR A 106 -0.28 -10.36 -8.03
N ASN A 107 0.87 -10.95 -8.38
CA ASN A 107 2.10 -10.79 -7.64
C ASN A 107 2.73 -9.40 -7.85
N ALA A 108 3.77 -9.11 -7.06
CA ALA A 108 4.60 -7.94 -7.23
C ALA A 108 5.12 -7.77 -8.66
N THR A 109 5.37 -6.54 -9.05
CA THR A 109 5.87 -6.16 -10.38
C THR A 109 7.27 -5.54 -10.27
N ARG A 110 7.96 -5.38 -11.41
CA ARG A 110 9.26 -4.68 -11.44
C ARG A 110 9.22 -3.26 -10.88
N PRO A 111 8.18 -2.42 -11.11
CA PRO A 111 8.03 -1.14 -10.45
C PRO A 111 8.05 -1.21 -8.92
N HIS A 112 7.36 -2.18 -8.29
CA HIS A 112 7.43 -2.38 -6.85
C HIS A 112 8.86 -2.57 -6.37
N TRP A 113 9.60 -3.49 -6.99
CA TRP A 113 10.98 -3.77 -6.57
C TRP A 113 11.94 -2.59 -6.74
N ARG A 114 11.75 -1.78 -7.81
CA ARG A 114 12.50 -0.53 -7.99
C ARG A 114 12.17 0.50 -6.93
N PHE A 115 10.89 0.68 -6.64
CA PHE A 115 10.43 1.58 -5.58
C PHE A 115 11.01 1.17 -4.22
N LEU A 116 10.92 -0.13 -3.85
CA LEU A 116 11.44 -0.64 -2.59
C LEU A 116 12.98 -0.49 -2.50
N THR A 117 13.70 -0.74 -3.60
CA THR A 117 15.15 -0.49 -3.65
C THR A 117 15.46 0.98 -3.42
N SER A 118 14.74 1.89 -4.10
CA SER A 118 14.93 3.33 -3.91
C SER A 118 14.54 3.78 -2.50
N LEU A 119 13.51 3.17 -1.90
CA LEU A 119 13.13 3.42 -0.51
C LEU A 119 14.26 3.07 0.45
N VAL A 120 14.88 1.89 0.29
CA VAL A 120 16.04 1.46 1.11
C VAL A 120 17.20 2.44 0.96
N GLU A 121 17.57 2.82 -0.27
CA GLU A 121 18.65 3.77 -0.52
C GLU A 121 18.40 5.15 0.06
N LEU A 122 17.17 5.65 -0.06
CA LEU A 122 16.81 7.00 0.37
C LEU A 122 16.59 7.12 1.88
N SER A 123 16.16 6.05 2.55
CA SER A 123 15.81 6.09 3.98
C SER A 123 16.74 5.30 4.89
N GLY A 124 17.58 4.41 4.36
CA GLY A 124 18.40 3.51 5.17
C GLY A 124 17.61 2.41 5.89
N CYS A 125 16.32 2.25 5.59
CA CYS A 125 15.47 1.25 6.24
C CYS A 125 15.72 -0.17 5.73
N ARG A 126 15.23 -1.14 6.47
CA ARG A 126 14.99 -2.51 5.99
C ARG A 126 13.57 -2.57 5.42
N VAL A 127 13.41 -3.22 4.27
CA VAL A 127 12.10 -3.58 3.72
C VAL A 127 11.92 -5.09 3.80
N ILE A 128 10.79 -5.52 4.33
CA ILE A 128 10.34 -6.90 4.35
C ILE A 128 9.11 -6.98 3.47
N ALA A 129 9.19 -7.73 2.37
CA ALA A 129 8.14 -7.89 1.38
C ALA A 129 7.70 -9.36 1.31
N PRO A 130 6.62 -9.76 2.01
CA PRO A 130 6.08 -11.10 1.93
C PRO A 130 5.33 -11.32 0.60
N ASP A 131 5.53 -12.49 0.01
CA ASP A 131 4.70 -13.05 -1.06
C ASP A 131 3.46 -13.67 -0.42
N TYR A 132 2.52 -12.79 -0.04
CA TYR A 132 1.33 -13.18 0.72
C TYR A 132 0.34 -13.97 -0.13
N PRO A 133 -0.50 -14.84 0.48
CA PRO A 133 -1.48 -15.67 -0.22
C PRO A 133 -2.46 -14.84 -1.05
N LEU A 134 -2.62 -15.18 -2.36
CA LEU A 134 -3.42 -14.43 -3.33
C LEU A 134 -4.67 -15.21 -3.76
N ALA A 135 -5.75 -14.48 -4.04
CA ALA A 135 -6.96 -14.99 -4.65
C ALA A 135 -6.72 -15.38 -6.14
N PRO A 136 -7.47 -16.30 -6.70
CA PRO A 136 -8.56 -17.08 -6.08
C PRO A 136 -8.08 -18.35 -5.35
N ALA A 137 -6.77 -18.67 -5.37
CA ALA A 137 -6.24 -19.86 -4.71
C ALA A 137 -6.38 -19.78 -3.18
N HIS A 138 -6.33 -18.57 -2.64
CA HIS A 138 -6.50 -18.26 -1.22
C HIS A 138 -7.49 -17.12 -1.06
N ILE A 139 -8.07 -17.00 0.13
CA ILE A 139 -8.99 -15.93 0.50
C ILE A 139 -8.35 -15.03 1.58
N TYR A 140 -8.96 -13.89 1.88
CA TYR A 140 -8.49 -12.97 2.91
C TYR A 140 -8.12 -13.66 4.22
N ALA A 141 -8.91 -14.64 4.68
CA ALA A 141 -8.68 -15.32 5.96
C ALA A 141 -7.37 -16.12 5.99
N ASP A 142 -6.94 -16.68 4.85
CA ASP A 142 -5.67 -17.40 4.75
C ASP A 142 -4.49 -16.46 4.89
N ALA A 143 -4.58 -15.29 4.21
CA ALA A 143 -3.55 -14.27 4.30
C ALA A 143 -3.44 -13.70 5.72
N TYR A 144 -4.55 -13.31 6.35
CA TYR A 144 -4.52 -12.75 7.71
C TYR A 144 -4.00 -13.78 8.73
N ARG A 145 -4.35 -15.06 8.61
CA ARG A 145 -3.87 -16.12 9.50
C ARG A 145 -2.34 -16.21 9.53
N ILE A 146 -1.68 -16.15 8.36
CA ILE A 146 -0.22 -16.23 8.29
C ILE A 146 0.42 -14.88 8.64
N LEU A 147 -0.16 -13.76 8.21
CA LEU A 147 0.38 -12.42 8.44
C LEU A 147 0.33 -11.99 9.91
N LEU A 148 -0.72 -12.33 10.66
CA LEU A 148 -0.78 -12.09 12.11
C LEU A 148 0.30 -12.87 12.86
N ARG A 149 0.52 -14.12 12.51
CA ARG A 149 1.60 -14.94 13.08
C ARG A 149 2.97 -14.37 12.71
N TYR A 150 3.13 -13.91 11.48
CA TYR A 150 4.38 -13.29 11.03
C TYR A 150 4.61 -11.94 11.70
N TRP A 151 3.58 -11.12 11.86
CA TRP A 151 3.67 -9.86 12.59
C TRP A 151 4.13 -10.06 14.03
N LYS A 152 3.54 -11.03 14.74
CA LYS A 152 3.97 -11.38 16.10
C LYS A 152 5.45 -11.76 16.12
N TYR A 153 5.88 -12.68 15.27
CA TYR A 153 7.28 -13.06 15.12
C TYR A 153 8.19 -11.86 14.83
N LEU A 154 7.80 -11.02 13.88
CA LEU A 154 8.57 -9.85 13.48
C LEU A 154 8.70 -8.85 14.63
N SER A 155 7.62 -8.55 15.32
CA SER A 155 7.60 -7.59 16.43
C SER A 155 8.40 -8.05 17.66
N GLU A 156 8.58 -9.36 17.84
CA GLU A 156 9.43 -9.94 18.87
C GLU A 156 10.90 -9.99 18.43
N SER A 157 11.17 -10.46 17.20
CA SER A 157 12.54 -10.61 16.68
C SER A 157 13.20 -9.27 16.31
N ARG A 158 12.42 -8.21 16.12
CA ARG A 158 12.85 -6.84 15.81
C ARG A 158 12.35 -5.84 16.86
N ALA A 159 12.40 -6.23 18.11
CA ALA A 159 11.83 -5.43 19.20
C ALA A 159 12.45 -4.03 19.34
N SER A 160 13.71 -3.85 18.93
CA SER A 160 14.44 -2.57 18.92
C SER A 160 14.16 -1.70 17.69
N ASP A 161 13.60 -2.29 16.60
CA ASP A 161 13.32 -1.54 15.40
C ASP A 161 12.00 -0.77 15.51
N SER A 162 11.93 0.38 14.87
CA SER A 162 10.64 1.00 14.52
C SER A 162 9.99 0.19 13.39
N LEU A 163 8.85 -0.45 13.68
CA LEU A 163 8.14 -1.28 12.72
C LEU A 163 7.04 -0.48 12.03
N LEU A 164 7.15 -0.28 10.73
CA LEU A 164 6.15 0.37 9.91
C LEU A 164 5.45 -0.65 9.02
N VAL A 165 4.16 -0.41 8.73
CA VAL A 165 3.42 -1.15 7.71
C VAL A 165 3.20 -0.22 6.53
N MET A 166 3.51 -0.69 5.33
CA MET A 166 3.32 0.04 4.08
C MET A 166 2.69 -0.87 3.04
N GLY A 167 1.92 -0.29 2.13
CA GLY A 167 1.43 -1.03 0.97
C GLY A 167 0.75 -0.12 -0.04
N ASP A 168 0.74 -0.57 -1.29
CA ASP A 168 0.08 0.11 -2.40
C ASP A 168 -1.20 -0.63 -2.81
N SER A 169 -2.21 0.12 -3.27
CA SER A 169 -3.43 -0.45 -3.83
C SER A 169 -4.08 -1.48 -2.88
N ALA A 170 -4.26 -2.72 -3.32
CA ALA A 170 -4.71 -3.85 -2.50
C ALA A 170 -3.80 -4.09 -1.28
N GLY A 171 -2.48 -3.93 -1.44
CA GLY A 171 -1.53 -4.03 -0.34
C GLY A 171 -1.73 -2.94 0.72
N GLY A 172 -2.15 -1.74 0.32
CA GLY A 172 -2.54 -0.67 1.24
C GLY A 172 -3.79 -1.04 2.04
N GLY A 173 -4.80 -1.63 1.38
CA GLY A 173 -5.97 -2.20 2.06
C GLY A 173 -5.60 -3.33 3.03
N LEU A 174 -4.74 -4.25 2.61
CA LEU A 174 -4.25 -5.35 3.46
C LEU A 174 -3.50 -4.82 4.69
N GLY A 175 -2.63 -3.83 4.50
CA GLY A 175 -1.85 -3.23 5.58
C GLY A 175 -2.72 -2.53 6.63
N LEU A 176 -3.74 -1.77 6.20
CA LEU A 176 -4.70 -1.15 7.12
C LEU A 176 -5.52 -2.20 7.87
N GLY A 177 -6.02 -3.23 7.16
CA GLY A 177 -6.76 -4.31 7.79
C GLY A 177 -5.90 -5.13 8.75
N LEU A 178 -4.60 -5.34 8.44
CA LEU A 178 -3.67 -6.01 9.35
C LEU A 178 -3.46 -5.18 10.63
N ALA A 179 -3.31 -3.87 10.53
CA ALA A 179 -3.16 -3.01 11.70
C ALA A 179 -4.39 -3.06 12.62
N MET A 180 -5.60 -3.13 12.03
CA MET A 180 -6.83 -3.36 12.80
C MET A 180 -6.80 -4.72 13.51
N ALA A 181 -6.45 -5.78 12.78
CA ALA A 181 -6.37 -7.13 13.34
C ALA A 181 -5.30 -7.24 14.44
N VAL A 182 -4.15 -6.60 14.29
CA VAL A 182 -3.08 -6.51 15.29
C VAL A 182 -3.57 -5.83 16.58
N ARG A 183 -4.29 -4.74 16.45
CA ARG A 183 -4.92 -4.04 17.57
C ARG A 183 -5.94 -4.93 18.27
N ASP A 184 -6.85 -5.54 17.50
CA ASP A 184 -7.94 -6.37 18.04
C ASP A 184 -7.42 -7.62 18.76
N GLU A 185 -6.27 -8.16 18.34
CA GLU A 185 -5.55 -9.25 19.00
C GLU A 185 -4.64 -8.79 20.17
N GLY A 186 -4.61 -7.48 20.48
CA GLY A 186 -3.76 -6.92 21.53
C GLY A 186 -2.25 -7.09 21.30
N LEU A 187 -1.82 -7.21 20.05
CA LEU A 187 -0.41 -7.33 19.69
C LEU A 187 0.27 -5.95 19.64
N LYS A 188 1.61 -5.92 19.63
CA LYS A 188 2.39 -4.69 19.51
C LYS A 188 1.99 -3.97 18.22
N ALA A 189 1.51 -2.73 18.34
CA ALA A 189 1.14 -1.91 17.21
C ALA A 189 2.35 -1.54 16.33
N ALA A 190 2.11 -1.25 15.06
CA ALA A 190 3.10 -0.60 14.19
C ALA A 190 3.40 0.83 14.70
N SER A 191 4.58 1.36 14.38
CA SER A 191 4.93 2.75 14.66
C SER A 191 4.17 3.72 13.74
N ALA A 192 3.89 3.32 12.51
CA ALA A 192 3.04 4.05 11.55
C ALA A 192 2.54 3.15 10.41
N LEU A 193 1.51 3.65 9.71
CA LEU A 193 0.99 3.08 8.47
C LEU A 193 1.23 4.04 7.31
N ILE A 194 1.73 3.55 6.18
CA ILE A 194 1.92 4.33 4.95
C ILE A 194 1.12 3.65 3.82
N LEU A 195 0.04 4.28 3.42
CA LEU A 195 -0.94 3.75 2.48
C LEU A 195 -0.80 4.48 1.15
N LEU A 196 -0.41 3.76 0.11
CA LEU A 196 -0.16 4.30 -1.23
C LEU A 196 -1.32 3.91 -2.14
N SER A 197 -2.09 4.87 -2.66
CA SER A 197 -3.29 4.61 -3.48
C SER A 197 -4.17 3.46 -2.96
N PRO A 198 -4.53 3.39 -1.66
CA PRO A 198 -5.03 2.17 -1.04
C PRO A 198 -6.43 1.79 -1.54
N TRP A 199 -6.65 0.49 -1.80
CA TRP A 199 -7.97 -0.06 -2.09
C TRP A 199 -8.68 -0.44 -0.78
N LEU A 200 -9.59 0.43 -0.32
CA LEU A 200 -10.19 0.36 1.01
C LEU A 200 -11.57 -0.30 1.05
N ASP A 201 -12.29 -0.38 -0.08
CA ASP A 201 -13.59 -1.05 -0.22
C ASP A 201 -13.61 -1.93 -1.48
N VAL A 202 -13.58 -3.24 -1.28
CA VAL A 202 -13.60 -4.18 -2.41
C VAL A 202 -14.96 -4.24 -3.12
N THR A 203 -16.01 -3.66 -2.54
CA THR A 203 -17.33 -3.61 -3.17
C THR A 203 -17.40 -2.61 -4.31
N MET A 204 -16.49 -1.62 -4.34
CA MET A 204 -16.52 -0.51 -5.29
C MET A 204 -17.91 0.14 -5.36
N SER A 205 -18.54 0.35 -4.20
CA SER A 205 -19.95 0.79 -4.10
C SER A 205 -20.10 2.30 -3.92
N ASN A 206 -19.02 3.05 -3.76
CA ASN A 206 -19.07 4.50 -3.62
C ASN A 206 -19.48 5.15 -4.96
N PRO A 207 -20.58 5.93 -4.99
CA PRO A 207 -21.09 6.50 -6.25
C PRO A 207 -20.12 7.49 -6.91
N HIS A 208 -19.23 8.12 -6.16
CA HIS A 208 -18.22 9.04 -6.71
C HIS A 208 -17.17 8.31 -7.56
N ILE A 209 -17.03 7.00 -7.45
CA ILE A 209 -16.14 6.18 -8.30
C ILE A 209 -16.54 6.32 -9.77
N GLU A 210 -17.85 6.25 -10.07
CA GLU A 210 -18.36 6.35 -11.44
C GLU A 210 -18.16 7.76 -12.04
N VAL A 211 -18.07 8.78 -11.19
CA VAL A 211 -17.78 10.17 -11.64
C VAL A 211 -16.31 10.32 -12.05
N ILE A 212 -15.40 9.62 -11.36
CA ILE A 212 -13.94 9.70 -11.59
C ILE A 212 -13.51 8.71 -12.69
N ASP A 213 -14.24 7.62 -12.86
CA ASP A 213 -13.89 6.52 -13.80
C ASP A 213 -13.50 6.97 -15.21
N PRO A 214 -14.15 8.00 -15.84
CA PRO A 214 -13.74 8.50 -17.15
C PRO A 214 -12.33 9.12 -17.18
N GLU A 215 -11.79 9.55 -16.04
CA GLU A 215 -10.46 10.17 -15.94
C GLU A 215 -9.36 9.16 -15.56
N ASP A 216 -9.73 7.98 -15.05
CA ASP A 216 -8.78 6.94 -14.67
C ASP A 216 -8.40 6.11 -15.91
N PRO A 217 -7.13 6.15 -16.37
CA PRO A 217 -6.69 5.38 -17.54
C PRO A 217 -6.35 3.92 -17.21
N PHE A 218 -6.35 3.52 -15.93
CA PHE A 218 -5.74 2.28 -15.48
C PHE A 218 -6.72 1.31 -14.85
N LEU A 219 -7.49 1.73 -13.84
CA LEU A 219 -8.33 0.85 -13.07
C LEU A 219 -9.69 0.59 -13.74
N ASN A 220 -10.18 -0.64 -13.61
CA ASN A 220 -11.48 -1.05 -14.11
C ASN A 220 -12.39 -1.52 -12.96
N ILE A 221 -13.53 -0.86 -12.79
CA ILE A 221 -14.48 -1.11 -11.70
C ILE A 221 -14.94 -2.58 -11.68
N GLN A 222 -15.27 -3.15 -12.85
CA GLN A 222 -15.80 -4.53 -12.92
C GLN A 222 -14.73 -5.57 -12.60
N ALA A 223 -13.50 -5.33 -13.06
CA ALA A 223 -12.34 -6.18 -12.73
C ALA A 223 -12.05 -6.14 -11.22
N LEU A 224 -12.08 -4.96 -10.61
CA LEU A 224 -11.89 -4.80 -9.16
C LEU A 224 -13.01 -5.48 -8.37
N ARG A 225 -14.28 -5.28 -8.74
CA ARG A 225 -15.42 -5.99 -8.13
C ARG A 225 -15.26 -7.51 -8.20
N ALA A 226 -14.77 -8.03 -9.33
CA ALA A 226 -14.53 -9.46 -9.50
C ALA A 226 -13.39 -9.97 -8.60
N ALA A 227 -12.27 -9.25 -8.56
CA ALA A 227 -11.13 -9.56 -7.70
C ALA A 227 -11.51 -9.47 -6.20
N GLY A 228 -12.29 -8.45 -5.81
CA GLY A 228 -12.79 -8.29 -4.45
C GLY A 228 -13.70 -9.43 -4.00
N ARG A 229 -14.56 -9.94 -4.89
CA ARG A 229 -15.37 -11.15 -4.60
C ARG A 229 -14.50 -12.39 -4.40
N ALA A 230 -13.47 -12.56 -5.22
CA ALA A 230 -12.53 -13.68 -5.08
C ALA A 230 -11.76 -13.59 -3.75
N TRP A 231 -11.29 -12.38 -3.39
CA TRP A 231 -10.63 -12.14 -2.11
C TRP A 231 -11.54 -12.41 -0.91
N ALA A 232 -12.78 -11.97 -0.97
CA ALA A 232 -13.77 -12.20 0.08
C ALA A 232 -14.09 -13.69 0.30
N GLY A 233 -13.96 -14.53 -0.74
CA GLY A 233 -14.18 -15.98 -0.62
C GLY A 233 -15.58 -16.36 -0.11
N GLY A 234 -16.61 -15.58 -0.47
CA GLY A 234 -18.00 -15.76 -0.01
C GLY A 234 -18.33 -15.09 1.32
N ALA A 235 -17.38 -14.47 2.01
CA ALA A 235 -17.64 -13.66 3.18
C ALA A 235 -18.35 -12.34 2.82
N ASN A 236 -18.94 -11.67 3.84
CA ASN A 236 -19.45 -10.32 3.65
C ASN A 236 -18.30 -9.39 3.18
N PRO A 237 -18.41 -8.77 1.98
CA PRO A 237 -17.36 -7.94 1.44
C PRO A 237 -17.11 -6.65 2.23
N ARG A 238 -18.04 -6.26 3.11
CA ARG A 238 -17.88 -5.11 4.04
C ARG A 238 -17.27 -5.51 5.40
N LYS A 239 -16.84 -6.76 5.56
CA LYS A 239 -16.08 -7.15 6.76
C LYS A 239 -14.77 -6.35 6.81
N PRO A 240 -14.34 -5.79 7.97
CA PRO A 240 -13.15 -4.94 8.07
C PRO A 240 -11.87 -5.56 7.49
N TRP A 241 -11.67 -6.86 7.63
CA TRP A 241 -10.51 -7.57 7.07
C TRP A 241 -10.60 -7.80 5.55
N VAL A 242 -11.76 -7.54 4.94
CA VAL A 242 -11.97 -7.58 3.48
C VAL A 242 -11.96 -6.17 2.90
N SER A 243 -12.67 -5.25 3.56
CA SER A 243 -12.77 -3.83 3.21
C SER A 243 -12.53 -2.98 4.45
N PRO A 244 -11.29 -2.55 4.70
CA PRO A 244 -10.93 -1.85 5.93
C PRO A 244 -11.58 -0.48 6.09
N LEU A 245 -12.18 0.07 5.03
CA LEU A 245 -13.02 1.27 5.11
C LEU A 245 -14.16 1.15 6.14
N TYR A 246 -14.59 -0.06 6.46
CA TYR A 246 -15.70 -0.34 7.40
C TYR A 246 -15.22 -0.75 8.80
N GLY A 247 -13.91 -0.68 9.05
CA GLY A 247 -13.35 -1.02 10.37
C GLY A 247 -13.29 0.16 11.32
N GLU A 248 -13.14 -0.15 12.61
CA GLU A 248 -12.92 0.85 13.65
C GLU A 248 -11.53 1.49 13.53
N LEU A 249 -11.46 2.82 13.65
CA LEU A 249 -10.23 3.59 13.46
C LEU A 249 -9.55 3.97 14.76
N GLU A 250 -10.25 3.86 15.89
CA GLU A 250 -9.69 4.15 17.20
C GLU A 250 -8.52 3.20 17.53
N GLY A 251 -7.46 3.73 18.12
CA GLY A 251 -6.28 2.95 18.53
C GLY A 251 -5.36 2.54 17.37
N LEU A 252 -5.61 3.02 16.15
CA LEU A 252 -4.67 2.84 15.06
C LEU A 252 -3.44 3.74 15.22
N PRO A 253 -2.25 3.30 14.76
CA PRO A 253 -1.06 4.13 14.76
C PRO A 253 -1.19 5.29 13.75
N PRO A 254 -0.28 6.30 13.78
CA PRO A 254 -0.27 7.37 12.80
C PRO A 254 -0.36 6.87 11.37
N LEU A 255 -1.18 7.53 10.55
CA LEU A 255 -1.51 7.17 9.17
C LEU A 255 -0.97 8.21 8.20
N HIS A 256 -0.32 7.75 7.14
CA HIS A 256 0.08 8.55 5.99
C HIS A 256 -0.57 7.97 4.75
N LEU A 257 -1.49 8.70 4.11
CA LEU A 257 -2.21 8.22 2.93
C LEU A 257 -1.90 9.10 1.72
N PHE A 258 -1.42 8.47 0.64
CA PHE A 258 -1.11 9.11 -0.64
C PHE A 258 -2.14 8.69 -1.68
N ILE A 259 -2.69 9.65 -2.42
CA ILE A 259 -3.71 9.37 -3.45
C ILE A 259 -3.65 10.38 -4.60
N GLY A 260 -3.83 9.90 -5.83
CA GLY A 260 -3.95 10.72 -7.03
C GLY A 260 -5.40 11.05 -7.37
N THR A 261 -5.66 12.22 -7.95
CA THR A 261 -7.05 12.62 -8.26
C THR A 261 -7.63 11.93 -9.49
N LYS A 262 -6.78 11.35 -10.37
CA LYS A 262 -7.19 10.53 -11.52
C LYS A 262 -7.21 9.02 -11.20
N ASP A 263 -7.28 8.66 -9.95
CA ASP A 263 -7.41 7.30 -9.45
C ASP A 263 -8.82 7.13 -8.89
N ILE A 264 -9.60 6.16 -9.38
CA ILE A 264 -10.97 5.93 -8.90
C ILE A 264 -11.04 5.63 -7.40
N LEU A 265 -9.94 5.14 -6.79
CA LEU A 265 -9.87 4.86 -5.36
C LEU A 265 -9.83 6.15 -4.51
N VAL A 266 -9.62 7.33 -5.13
CA VAL A 266 -9.68 8.62 -4.41
C VAL A 266 -11.03 8.87 -3.78
N ALA A 267 -12.12 8.33 -4.37
CA ALA A 267 -13.46 8.43 -3.81
C ALA A 267 -13.53 7.85 -2.39
N ASP A 268 -12.98 6.65 -2.20
CA ASP A 268 -12.95 5.98 -0.90
C ASP A 268 -11.85 6.52 0.01
N ALA A 269 -10.73 6.96 -0.54
CA ALA A 269 -9.68 7.64 0.22
C ALA A 269 -10.21 8.94 0.87
N ARG A 270 -10.99 9.74 0.13
CA ARG A 270 -11.64 10.95 0.67
C ARG A 270 -12.70 10.62 1.71
N ARG A 271 -13.48 9.55 1.53
CA ARG A 271 -14.41 9.03 2.53
C ARG A 271 -13.68 8.59 3.79
N PHE A 272 -12.59 7.84 3.66
CA PHE A 272 -11.74 7.40 4.75
C PHE A 272 -11.17 8.58 5.54
N ARG A 273 -10.71 9.63 4.84
CA ARG A 273 -10.28 10.89 5.49
C ARG A 273 -11.37 11.48 6.38
N GLY A 274 -12.62 11.50 5.89
CA GLY A 274 -13.77 11.97 6.68
C GLY A 274 -14.02 11.12 7.93
N LEU A 275 -13.88 9.80 7.80
CA LEU A 275 -14.00 8.87 8.94
C LEU A 275 -12.86 9.07 9.95
N CYS A 276 -11.63 9.24 9.49
CA CYS A 276 -10.48 9.54 10.36
C CYS A 276 -10.69 10.85 11.14
N LEU A 277 -11.22 11.90 10.48
CA LEU A 277 -11.53 13.16 11.15
C LEU A 277 -12.58 12.96 12.26
N ALA A 278 -13.64 12.22 11.97
CA ALA A 278 -14.70 11.94 12.94
C ALA A 278 -14.21 11.09 14.13
N ALA A 279 -13.33 10.12 13.87
CA ALA A 279 -12.73 9.25 14.88
C ALA A 279 -11.52 9.89 15.59
N LYS A 280 -11.12 11.11 15.21
CA LYS A 280 -9.89 11.77 15.70
C LYS A 280 -8.62 10.92 15.51
N ALA A 281 -8.57 10.11 14.46
CA ALA A 281 -7.37 9.35 14.10
C ALA A 281 -6.29 10.27 13.53
N ASP A 282 -5.04 10.00 13.85
CA ASP A 282 -3.89 10.79 13.34
C ASP A 282 -3.64 10.45 11.87
N LEU A 283 -4.07 11.33 10.96
CA LEU A 283 -3.94 11.15 9.52
C LEU A 283 -3.22 12.32 8.86
N SER A 284 -2.12 12.03 8.18
CA SER A 284 -1.51 12.88 7.17
C SER A 284 -1.99 12.43 5.78
N PHE A 285 -2.81 13.25 5.12
CA PHE A 285 -3.43 12.95 3.85
C PHE A 285 -2.75 13.74 2.71
N TYR A 286 -2.18 13.03 1.74
CA TYR A 286 -1.43 13.61 0.62
C TYR A 286 -2.20 13.38 -0.69
N GLU A 287 -2.88 14.42 -1.19
CA GLU A 287 -3.64 14.38 -2.44
C GLU A 287 -2.85 15.05 -3.55
N TYR A 288 -2.60 14.30 -4.63
CA TYR A 288 -1.82 14.76 -5.78
C TYR A 288 -2.74 14.95 -6.98
N GLU A 289 -2.85 16.19 -7.43
CA GLU A 289 -3.68 16.54 -8.57
C GLU A 289 -3.11 15.96 -9.87
N ASN A 290 -3.99 15.44 -10.72
CA ASN A 290 -3.66 14.82 -12.02
C ASN A 290 -2.81 13.54 -11.94
N MET A 291 -2.56 12.97 -10.77
CA MET A 291 -1.85 11.70 -10.67
C MET A 291 -2.78 10.52 -10.81
N VAL A 292 -2.29 9.50 -11.55
CA VAL A 292 -2.96 8.22 -11.78
C VAL A 292 -2.70 7.25 -10.63
N HIS A 293 -3.32 6.07 -10.67
CA HIS A 293 -3.11 5.00 -9.69
C HIS A 293 -1.62 4.60 -9.58
N ASP A 294 -1.12 4.49 -8.35
CA ASP A 294 0.25 4.04 -7.99
C ASP A 294 1.40 4.79 -8.68
N TRP A 295 1.20 6.09 -9.00
CA TRP A 295 2.22 6.91 -9.69
C TRP A 295 3.56 6.95 -8.96
N MET A 296 3.57 6.78 -7.64
CA MET A 296 4.79 6.80 -6.81
C MET A 296 5.73 5.62 -7.09
N LEU A 297 5.22 4.55 -7.72
CA LEU A 297 6.04 3.41 -8.16
C LEU A 297 6.75 3.68 -9.51
N LEU A 298 6.48 4.85 -10.13
CA LEU A 298 6.94 5.18 -11.48
C LEU A 298 8.09 6.19 -11.44
N GLU A 299 8.98 6.12 -12.42
CA GLU A 299 10.25 6.87 -12.42
C GLU A 299 10.17 8.27 -13.06
N PHE A 300 8.96 8.84 -13.26
CA PHE A 300 8.84 10.23 -13.68
C PHE A 300 8.92 11.20 -12.48
N LYS A 301 8.96 12.52 -12.75
CA LYS A 301 9.23 13.58 -11.75
C LYS A 301 8.35 13.43 -10.49
N GLU A 302 7.03 13.36 -10.67
CA GLU A 302 6.06 13.32 -9.55
C GLU A 302 6.17 12.01 -8.75
N GLY A 303 6.43 10.88 -9.44
CA GLY A 303 6.66 9.60 -8.79
C GLY A 303 7.90 9.65 -7.89
N LYS A 304 9.02 10.18 -8.40
CA LYS A 304 10.26 10.35 -7.63
C LYS A 304 10.07 11.29 -6.43
N LEU A 305 9.32 12.38 -6.60
CA LEU A 305 9.03 13.32 -5.50
C LEU A 305 8.16 12.67 -4.42
N ALA A 306 7.15 11.88 -4.82
CA ALA A 306 6.32 11.14 -3.87
C ALA A 306 7.14 10.06 -3.15
N ALA A 307 7.98 9.29 -3.86
CA ALA A 307 8.87 8.29 -3.28
C ALA A 307 9.87 8.92 -2.28
N ALA A 308 10.46 10.07 -2.62
CA ALA A 308 11.34 10.80 -1.71
C ALA A 308 10.62 11.29 -0.45
N ARG A 309 9.36 11.72 -0.56
CA ARG A 309 8.52 12.09 0.60
C ARG A 309 8.22 10.89 1.48
N VAL A 310 7.86 9.75 0.88
CA VAL A 310 7.68 8.48 1.61
C VAL A 310 8.96 8.10 2.36
N ALA A 311 10.11 8.17 1.70
CA ALA A 311 11.39 7.89 2.32
C ALA A 311 11.73 8.86 3.48
N ALA A 312 11.37 10.15 3.34
CA ALA A 312 11.54 11.13 4.42
C ALA A 312 10.66 10.81 5.64
N ILE A 313 9.41 10.34 5.42
CA ILE A 313 8.54 9.88 6.50
C ILE A 313 9.18 8.68 7.21
N VAL A 314 9.65 7.69 6.45
CA VAL A 314 10.31 6.48 7.00
C VAL A 314 11.55 6.86 7.82
N ARG A 315 12.40 7.77 7.33
CA ARG A 315 13.57 8.27 8.09
C ARG A 315 13.20 8.93 9.41
N GLY A 316 12.06 9.63 9.46
CA GLY A 316 11.61 10.28 10.70
C GLY A 316 11.32 9.31 11.85
N PHE A 317 11.33 7.99 11.60
CA PHE A 317 11.24 6.94 12.61
C PHE A 317 12.60 6.34 12.99
N ASP A 318 13.69 6.84 12.42
CA ASP A 318 15.05 6.44 12.82
C ASP A 318 15.41 7.12 14.15
N SER A 319 15.48 6.33 15.21
CA SER A 319 15.78 6.82 16.56
C SER A 319 17.22 7.34 16.72
N ARG A 320 18.08 7.17 15.71
CA ARG A 320 19.46 7.68 15.72
C ARG A 320 19.53 9.13 15.26
N ASP A 321 18.49 9.62 14.57
CA ASP A 321 18.36 10.99 14.10
C ASP A 321 17.57 11.88 15.09
N ALA A 322 17.11 11.32 16.21
CA ALA A 322 16.41 11.96 17.31
C ALA A 322 17.39 12.22 18.47
#